data_518d08331ad5c772d43d6dd6a18671c8
#
_entry.id   518d08331ad5c772d43d6dd6a18671c8
#
_cell.length_a   1.000
_cell.length_b   1.000
_cell.length_c   1.000
_cell.angle_alpha   90.00
_cell.angle_beta   90.00
_cell.angle_gamma   90.00
#
_symmetry.space_group_name_H-M   'P 1'
#
loop_
_entity.id
_entity.type
_entity.pdbx_description
1 polymer ?
#
loop_
_entity_poly.entity_id
_entity_poly.type
_entity_poly.pdbx_seq_one_letter_code
_entity_poly.pdbx_strand_id
1 'polypeptide(L)'
;MFKQILVPTDGSQLSSDTVKRAISFAKESGASITFFYAKPDYPIALYGEGALIDPTTPDQFAEMAEKQAKEILEQCKKLSAEAGVSATSISETSDVPWESIIKAANNAACDLIFMASHGRRGLSGFVLGSETQRVLTHSKIPVLVYR
;
A
#
# COMPACT_ATOMS: atom_id res chain seq x y z
N MET A 1 8.65 -1.21 -21.31
CA MET A 1 9.73 -1.65 -20.42
C MET A 1 9.15 -2.37 -19.19
N PHE A 2 8.51 -1.67 -18.24
CA PHE A 2 7.80 -2.32 -17.13
C PHE A 2 6.48 -2.91 -17.60
N LYS A 3 6.14 -4.10 -17.09
CA LYS A 3 4.92 -4.83 -17.48
C LYS A 3 3.92 -4.98 -16.34
N GLN A 4 4.41 -5.12 -15.12
CA GLN A 4 3.59 -5.32 -13.93
C GLN A 4 4.11 -4.46 -12.77
N ILE A 5 3.28 -3.52 -12.33
CA ILE A 5 3.65 -2.54 -11.32
C ILE A 5 2.93 -2.83 -10.02
N LEU A 6 3.66 -2.96 -8.91
CA LEU A 6 3.04 -2.95 -7.58
C LEU A 6 2.87 -1.51 -7.10
N VAL A 7 1.67 -1.17 -6.66
CA VAL A 7 1.34 0.16 -6.10
C VAL A 7 0.78 -0.01 -4.70
N PRO A 8 1.62 0.14 -3.66
CA PRO A 8 1.15 0.17 -2.28
C PRO A 8 0.33 1.43 -2.02
N THR A 9 -0.76 1.28 -1.29
CA THR A 9 -1.61 2.40 -0.84
C THR A 9 -1.98 2.23 0.62
N ASP A 10 -2.09 3.33 1.35
CA ASP A 10 -2.58 3.37 2.74
C ASP A 10 -3.84 4.23 2.90
N GLY A 11 -4.40 4.71 1.78
CA GLY A 11 -5.58 5.56 1.77
C GLY A 11 -5.34 7.01 2.16
N SER A 12 -4.09 7.43 2.40
CA SER A 12 -3.73 8.84 2.64
C SER A 12 -3.86 9.67 1.37
N GLN A 13 -3.87 11.01 1.49
CA GLN A 13 -3.93 11.91 0.33
C GLN A 13 -2.75 11.73 -0.61
N LEU A 14 -1.53 11.65 -0.07
CA LEU A 14 -0.34 11.43 -0.90
C LEU A 14 -0.38 10.07 -1.60
N SER A 15 -0.88 9.04 -0.91
CA SER A 15 -1.09 7.73 -1.50
C SER A 15 -2.11 7.78 -2.64
N SER A 16 -3.21 8.52 -2.48
CA SER A 16 -4.21 8.72 -3.53
C SER A 16 -3.63 9.42 -4.76
N ASP A 17 -2.81 10.44 -4.54
CA ASP A 17 -2.13 11.16 -5.64
C ASP A 17 -1.09 10.25 -6.33
N THR A 18 -0.39 9.45 -5.55
CA THR A 18 0.53 8.43 -6.06
C THR A 18 -0.18 7.38 -6.90
N VAL A 19 -1.35 6.90 -6.47
CA VAL A 19 -2.19 5.97 -7.24
C VAL A 19 -2.55 6.56 -8.61
N LYS A 20 -3.02 7.80 -8.65
CA LYS A 20 -3.36 8.48 -9.92
C LYS A 20 -2.15 8.61 -10.84
N ARG A 21 -0.99 8.94 -10.29
CA ARG A 21 0.25 9.07 -11.05
C ARG A 21 0.74 7.72 -11.56
N ALA A 22 0.65 6.68 -10.75
CA ALA A 22 0.99 5.31 -11.15
C ALA A 22 0.08 4.80 -12.27
N ILE A 23 -1.22 5.12 -12.24
CA ILE A 23 -2.16 4.79 -13.32
C ILE A 23 -1.76 5.49 -14.64
N SER A 24 -1.42 6.79 -14.59
CA SER A 24 -0.93 7.50 -15.78
C SER A 24 0.34 6.85 -16.33
N PHE A 25 1.29 6.54 -15.46
CA PHE A 25 2.54 5.89 -15.84
C PHE A 25 2.30 4.50 -16.46
N ALA A 26 1.43 3.70 -15.86
CA ALA A 26 1.06 2.37 -16.39
C ALA A 26 0.39 2.49 -17.77
N LYS A 27 -0.49 3.47 -17.95
CA LYS A 27 -1.15 3.73 -19.25
C LYS A 27 -0.14 4.05 -20.34
N GLU A 28 0.82 4.93 -20.04
CA GLU A 28 1.85 5.34 -21.01
C GLU A 28 2.83 4.21 -21.34
N SER A 29 3.18 3.38 -20.33
CA SER A 29 4.11 2.27 -20.52
C SER A 29 3.46 0.97 -21.01
N GLY A 30 2.12 0.90 -21.05
CA GLY A 30 1.38 -0.34 -21.37
C GLY A 30 1.45 -1.39 -20.29
N ALA A 31 1.71 -1.00 -19.04
CA ALA A 31 1.81 -1.91 -17.90
C ALA A 31 0.46 -2.16 -17.23
N SER A 32 0.36 -3.27 -16.52
CA SER A 32 -0.75 -3.58 -15.60
C SER A 32 -0.35 -3.23 -14.16
N ILE A 33 -1.34 -3.07 -13.28
CA ILE A 33 -1.11 -2.69 -11.88
C ILE A 33 -1.61 -3.79 -10.94
N THR A 34 -0.88 -4.02 -9.86
CA THR A 34 -1.36 -4.70 -8.66
C THR A 34 -1.35 -3.69 -7.50
N PHE A 35 -2.53 -3.29 -7.03
CA PHE A 35 -2.65 -2.47 -5.84
C PHE A 35 -2.47 -3.33 -4.59
N PHE A 36 -1.78 -2.79 -3.60
CA PHE A 36 -1.51 -3.49 -2.35
C PHE A 36 -1.89 -2.63 -1.14
N TYR A 37 -2.56 -3.23 -0.17
CA TYR A 37 -2.90 -2.63 1.10
C TYR A 37 -2.51 -3.55 2.26
N ALA A 38 -1.66 -3.04 3.17
CA ALA A 38 -1.33 -3.73 4.41
C ALA A 38 -2.39 -3.38 5.47
N LYS A 39 -3.22 -4.35 5.83
CA LYS A 39 -4.18 -4.19 6.92
C LYS A 39 -3.45 -4.20 8.27
N PRO A 40 -3.79 -3.29 9.20
CA PRO A 40 -3.24 -3.37 10.54
C PRO A 40 -3.70 -4.65 11.24
N ASP A 41 -2.81 -5.23 12.04
CA ASP A 41 -3.17 -6.32 12.94
C ASP A 41 -3.76 -5.78 14.25
N TYR A 42 -4.46 -6.64 14.98
CA TYR A 42 -5.03 -6.24 16.26
C TYR A 42 -3.91 -5.85 17.23
N PRO A 43 -4.00 -4.66 17.87
CA PRO A 43 -2.93 -4.19 18.73
C PRO A 43 -2.86 -5.00 20.04
N ILE A 44 -1.97 -5.98 20.08
CA ILE A 44 -1.72 -6.84 21.26
C ILE A 44 -0.95 -6.08 22.35
N ALA A 45 -0.27 -5.00 22.02
CA ALA A 45 0.67 -4.29 22.90
C ALA A 45 0.03 -3.42 23.99
N LEU A 46 -1.28 -3.52 24.22
CA LEU A 46 -2.01 -2.68 25.17
C LEU A 46 -2.23 -3.35 26.55
N TYR A 47 -1.48 -4.38 26.87
CA TYR A 47 -1.52 -5.04 28.18
C TYR A 47 -0.50 -4.41 29.15
N GLY A 48 -0.73 -3.14 29.51
CA GLY A 48 -0.01 -2.46 30.58
C GLY A 48 -1.00 -1.76 31.52
N GLU A 49 -0.57 -1.44 32.75
CA GLU A 49 -1.33 -0.57 33.64
C GLU A 49 -1.62 0.76 32.93
N GLY A 50 -2.91 1.10 32.75
CA GLY A 50 -3.33 2.30 32.02
C GLY A 50 -3.60 2.09 30.54
N ALA A 51 -3.58 0.87 30.03
CA ALA A 51 -4.07 0.58 28.69
C ALA A 51 -5.55 0.95 28.59
N LEU A 52 -5.87 1.88 27.69
CA LEU A 52 -7.24 2.09 27.26
C LEU A 52 -7.68 0.78 26.62
N ILE A 53 -8.64 0.10 27.26
CA ILE A 53 -9.28 -1.06 26.67
C ILE A 53 -10.01 -0.54 25.44
N ASP A 54 -9.47 -0.80 24.26
CA ASP A 54 -10.22 -0.61 23.04
C ASP A 54 -11.47 -1.49 23.17
N PRO A 55 -12.68 -0.92 23.15
CA PRO A 55 -13.91 -1.70 23.29
C PRO A 55 -14.14 -2.63 22.10
N THR A 56 -13.30 -2.55 21.06
CA THR A 56 -13.37 -3.37 19.87
C THR A 56 -12.81 -4.75 20.15
N THR A 57 -13.57 -5.80 19.87
CA THR A 57 -13.05 -7.17 19.91
C THR A 57 -12.08 -7.41 18.75
N PRO A 58 -11.18 -8.42 18.82
CA PRO A 58 -10.33 -8.80 17.70
C PRO A 58 -11.11 -9.05 16.40
N ASP A 59 -12.28 -9.70 16.49
CA ASP A 59 -13.11 -9.98 15.31
C ASP A 59 -13.72 -8.71 14.71
N GLN A 60 -14.20 -7.79 15.53
CA GLN A 60 -14.71 -6.50 15.10
C GLN A 60 -13.62 -5.66 14.45
N PHE A 61 -12.42 -5.67 15.02
CA PHE A 61 -11.27 -4.97 14.45
C PHE A 61 -10.89 -5.54 13.08
N ALA A 62 -10.85 -6.88 12.95
CA ALA A 62 -10.55 -7.55 11.68
C ALA A 62 -11.60 -7.23 10.60
N GLU A 63 -12.89 -7.22 10.96
CA GLU A 63 -13.98 -6.85 10.05
C GLU A 63 -13.86 -5.40 9.57
N MET A 64 -13.55 -4.48 10.47
CA MET A 64 -13.36 -3.07 10.13
C MET A 64 -12.15 -2.87 9.21
N ALA A 65 -11.03 -3.54 9.50
CA ALA A 65 -9.83 -3.49 8.68
C ALA A 65 -10.07 -4.07 7.27
N GLU A 66 -10.79 -5.18 7.17
CA GLU A 66 -11.17 -5.79 5.90
C GLU A 66 -12.09 -4.87 5.08
N LYS A 67 -13.09 -4.28 5.71
CA LYS A 67 -13.99 -3.32 5.06
C LYS A 67 -13.22 -2.12 4.51
N GLN A 68 -12.34 -1.53 5.31
CA GLN A 68 -11.52 -0.40 4.89
C GLN A 68 -10.58 -0.77 3.73
N ALA A 69 -9.92 -1.93 3.80
CA ALA A 69 -9.07 -2.42 2.74
C ALA A 69 -9.83 -2.58 1.43
N LYS A 70 -11.02 -3.19 1.50
CA LYS A 70 -11.89 -3.39 0.34
C LYS A 70 -12.30 -2.07 -0.30
N GLU A 71 -12.76 -1.10 0.49
CA GLU A 71 -13.16 0.22 0.00
C GLU A 71 -12.02 0.95 -0.72
N ILE A 72 -10.82 0.96 -0.12
CA ILE A 72 -9.62 1.59 -0.70
C ILE A 72 -9.22 0.92 -2.00
N LEU A 73 -9.13 -0.41 -2.01
CA LEU A 73 -8.68 -1.17 -3.18
C LEU A 73 -9.70 -1.13 -4.32
N GLU A 74 -11.01 -1.19 -4.03
CA GLU A 74 -12.05 -1.05 -5.05
C GLU A 74 -12.02 0.34 -5.70
N GLN A 75 -11.78 1.38 -4.93
CA GLN A 75 -11.63 2.73 -5.46
C GLN A 75 -10.41 2.82 -6.39
N CYS A 76 -9.29 2.22 -6.02
CA CYS A 76 -8.08 2.18 -6.87
C CYS A 76 -8.35 1.43 -8.18
N LYS A 77 -9.00 0.27 -8.11
CA LYS A 77 -9.36 -0.50 -9.31
C LYS A 77 -10.33 0.24 -10.21
N LYS A 78 -11.30 0.94 -9.64
CA LYS A 78 -12.24 1.78 -10.40
C LYS A 78 -11.50 2.86 -11.18
N LEU A 79 -10.62 3.62 -10.54
CA LEU A 79 -9.81 4.66 -11.19
C LEU A 79 -8.95 4.08 -12.32
N SER A 80 -8.39 2.90 -12.11
CA SER A 80 -7.59 2.20 -13.10
C SER A 80 -8.43 1.78 -14.32
N ALA A 81 -9.61 1.22 -14.09
CA ALA A 81 -10.54 0.82 -15.15
C ALA A 81 -11.02 2.03 -15.97
N GLU A 82 -11.35 3.15 -15.32
CA GLU A 82 -11.73 4.40 -15.99
C GLU A 82 -10.62 4.94 -16.89
N ALA A 83 -9.37 4.72 -16.53
CA ALA A 83 -8.20 5.08 -17.33
C ALA A 83 -7.85 4.05 -18.43
N GLY A 84 -8.51 2.90 -18.44
CA GLY A 84 -8.23 1.80 -19.38
C GLY A 84 -6.99 0.98 -19.01
N VAL A 85 -6.59 0.97 -17.73
CA VAL A 85 -5.44 0.22 -17.21
C VAL A 85 -5.94 -1.03 -16.48
N SER A 86 -5.41 -2.20 -16.84
CA SER A 86 -5.72 -3.46 -16.15
C SER A 86 -5.15 -3.45 -14.74
N ALA A 87 -5.97 -3.78 -13.75
CA ALA A 87 -5.54 -3.80 -12.37
C ALA A 87 -6.14 -4.95 -11.55
N THR A 88 -5.32 -5.46 -10.65
CA THR A 88 -5.71 -6.40 -9.58
C THR A 88 -5.42 -5.79 -8.23
N SER A 89 -5.86 -6.42 -7.15
CA SER A 89 -5.61 -5.94 -5.80
C SER A 89 -5.29 -7.08 -4.84
N ILE A 90 -4.42 -6.80 -3.88
CA ILE A 90 -4.02 -7.71 -2.80
C ILE A 90 -4.11 -6.95 -1.48
N SER A 91 -4.69 -7.55 -0.46
CA SER A 91 -4.58 -7.10 0.92
C SER A 91 -4.00 -8.20 1.79
N GLU A 92 -3.16 -7.83 2.73
CA GLU A 92 -2.55 -8.74 3.69
C GLU A 92 -2.53 -8.07 5.06
N THR A 93 -2.83 -8.82 6.11
CA THR A 93 -2.67 -8.34 7.50
C THR A 93 -1.20 -8.37 7.86
N SER A 94 -0.64 -7.22 8.19
CA SER A 94 0.79 -7.11 8.52
C SER A 94 1.08 -5.85 9.32
N ASP A 95 1.89 -5.99 10.37
CA ASP A 95 2.47 -4.88 11.12
C ASP A 95 3.85 -4.45 10.58
N VAL A 96 4.32 -5.13 9.55
CA VAL A 96 5.61 -4.85 8.89
C VAL A 96 5.37 -4.60 7.40
N PRO A 97 4.80 -3.43 7.03
CA PRO A 97 4.33 -3.16 5.67
C PRO A 97 5.40 -3.31 4.60
N TRP A 98 6.64 -2.87 4.86
CA TRP A 98 7.71 -2.95 3.85
C TRP A 98 8.04 -4.39 3.43
N GLU A 99 8.01 -5.34 4.36
CA GLU A 99 8.22 -6.76 4.03
C GLU A 99 7.08 -7.31 3.19
N SER A 100 5.85 -6.99 3.58
CA SER A 100 4.65 -7.41 2.86
C SER A 100 4.58 -6.81 1.45
N ILE A 101 5.00 -5.56 1.28
CA ILE A 101 5.11 -4.90 -0.03
C ILE A 101 6.07 -5.67 -0.95
N ILE A 102 7.27 -5.96 -0.48
CA ILE A 102 8.28 -6.69 -1.26
C ILE A 102 7.80 -8.11 -1.58
N LYS A 103 7.23 -8.80 -0.60
CA LYS A 103 6.65 -10.13 -0.78
C LYS A 103 5.53 -10.13 -1.82
N ALA A 104 4.60 -9.19 -1.73
CA ALA A 104 3.50 -9.06 -2.69
C ALA A 104 4.02 -8.77 -4.10
N ALA A 105 5.02 -7.90 -4.23
CA ALA A 105 5.64 -7.59 -5.52
C ALA A 105 6.28 -8.83 -6.16
N ASN A 106 7.01 -9.62 -5.39
CA ASN A 106 7.61 -10.86 -5.87
C ASN A 106 6.54 -11.90 -6.27
N ASN A 107 5.52 -12.10 -5.42
CA ASN A 107 4.47 -13.08 -5.65
C ASN A 107 3.60 -12.74 -6.89
N ALA A 108 3.38 -11.45 -7.13
CA ALA A 108 2.64 -10.97 -8.30
C ALA A 108 3.54 -10.78 -9.54
N ALA A 109 4.78 -11.22 -9.49
CA ALA A 109 5.77 -11.06 -10.57
C ALA A 109 5.89 -9.61 -11.07
N CYS A 110 5.81 -8.64 -10.15
CA CYS A 110 5.98 -7.24 -10.47
C CYS A 110 7.45 -6.92 -10.79
N ASP A 111 7.66 -6.06 -11.77
CA ASP A 111 8.98 -5.62 -12.22
C ASP A 111 9.28 -4.15 -11.86
N LEU A 112 8.32 -3.50 -11.20
CA LEU A 112 8.45 -2.16 -10.60
C LEU A 112 7.58 -2.06 -9.35
N ILE A 113 8.08 -1.38 -8.32
CA ILE A 113 7.29 -0.88 -7.19
C ILE A 113 7.17 0.63 -7.35
N PHE A 114 5.95 1.15 -7.42
CA PHE A 114 5.68 2.59 -7.54
C PHE A 114 4.98 3.03 -6.24
N MET A 115 5.67 3.79 -5.40
CA MET A 115 5.16 4.12 -4.08
C MET A 115 5.34 5.59 -3.68
N ALA A 116 4.52 6.03 -2.73
CA ALA A 116 4.65 7.36 -2.15
C ALA A 116 5.94 7.51 -1.33
N SER A 117 6.43 8.73 -1.23
CA SER A 117 7.62 9.03 -0.42
C SER A 117 7.39 8.85 1.08
N HIS A 118 6.14 8.95 1.55
CA HIS A 118 5.72 8.70 2.93
C HIS A 118 4.25 8.28 2.98
N GLY A 119 3.83 7.68 4.09
CA GLY A 119 2.44 7.28 4.35
C GLY A 119 1.73 8.20 5.35
N ARG A 120 0.68 7.69 5.98
CA ARG A 120 -0.16 8.43 6.95
C ARG A 120 0.61 9.05 8.11
N ARG A 121 1.69 8.40 8.54
CA ARG A 121 2.53 8.84 9.68
C ARG A 121 3.72 9.68 9.25
N GLY A 122 3.86 9.93 7.96
CA GLY A 122 4.98 10.69 7.42
C GLY A 122 4.85 12.18 7.72
N LEU A 123 5.96 12.79 8.12
CA LEU A 123 6.07 14.25 8.19
C LEU A 123 6.23 14.80 6.77
N SER A 124 5.52 15.87 6.46
CA SER A 124 5.74 16.63 5.24
C SER A 124 7.14 17.22 5.26
N GLY A 125 7.92 17.02 4.19
CA GLY A 125 9.27 17.60 4.09
C GLY A 125 10.23 16.72 3.28
N PHE A 126 11.53 16.93 3.50
CA PHE A 126 12.60 16.33 2.72
C PHE A 126 12.96 14.89 3.13
N VAL A 127 12.31 14.34 4.15
CA VAL A 127 12.64 13.02 4.69
C VAL A 127 11.72 11.97 4.09
N LEU A 128 12.29 10.89 3.59
CA LEU A 128 11.55 9.71 3.16
C LEU A 128 10.92 9.02 4.38
N GLY A 129 9.70 8.51 4.22
CA GLY A 129 9.04 7.68 5.22
C GLY A 129 9.84 6.40 5.51
N SER A 130 9.71 5.88 6.74
CA SER A 130 10.46 4.69 7.18
C SER A 130 10.18 3.46 6.31
N GLU A 131 8.94 3.24 5.93
CA GLU A 131 8.57 2.11 5.08
C GLU A 131 9.17 2.25 3.67
N THR A 132 9.15 3.45 3.10
CA THR A 132 9.76 3.73 1.80
C THR A 132 11.27 3.49 1.83
N GLN A 133 11.95 3.95 2.88
CA GLN A 133 13.39 3.71 3.06
C GLN A 133 13.70 2.22 3.14
N ARG A 134 12.90 1.45 3.88
CA ARG A 134 13.10 0.01 4.02
C ARG A 134 12.85 -0.75 2.72
N VAL A 135 11.81 -0.37 1.96
CA VAL A 135 11.58 -0.95 0.63
C VAL A 135 12.76 -0.65 -0.30
N LEU A 136 13.25 0.59 -0.35
CA LEU A 136 14.42 0.97 -1.14
C LEU A 136 15.67 0.17 -0.76
N THR A 137 15.87 -0.06 0.54
CA THR A 137 17.05 -0.77 1.04
C THR A 137 17.01 -2.27 0.73
N HIS A 138 15.85 -2.89 0.82
CA HIS A 138 15.72 -4.35 0.79
C HIS A 138 15.15 -4.92 -0.51
N SER A 139 14.52 -4.11 -1.34
CA SER A 139 13.96 -4.58 -2.59
C SER A 139 15.04 -4.85 -3.64
N LYS A 140 14.90 -5.97 -4.34
CA LYS A 140 15.66 -6.25 -5.58
C LYS A 140 14.90 -5.79 -6.84
N ILE A 141 13.62 -5.45 -6.68
CA ILE A 141 12.80 -4.87 -7.74
C ILE A 141 13.05 -3.36 -7.74
N PRO A 142 13.19 -2.72 -8.91
CA PRO A 142 13.27 -1.27 -9.00
C PRO A 142 12.12 -0.56 -8.28
N VAL A 143 12.43 0.55 -7.61
CA VAL A 143 11.45 1.34 -6.85
C VAL A 143 11.42 2.76 -7.39
N LEU A 144 10.24 3.20 -7.81
CA LEU A 144 9.96 4.58 -8.16
C LEU A 144 9.23 5.23 -7.00
N VAL A 145 9.80 6.31 -6.48
CA VAL A 145 9.24 7.05 -5.34
C VAL A 145 8.64 8.36 -5.83
N TYR A 146 7.35 8.54 -5.60
CA TYR A 146 6.60 9.75 -5.91
C TYR A 146 6.50 10.66 -4.67
N ARG A 147 6.73 11.95 -4.88
CA ARG A 147 6.66 12.98 -3.82
C ARG A 147 5.51 13.93 -4.04
#